data_b76272b99274c3c35f55c85bfbd01bbf
#
_entry.id   b76272b99274c3c35f55c85bfbd01bbf
#
_cell.length_a   1.000
_cell.length_b   1.000
_cell.length_c   1.000
_cell.angle_alpha   90.00
_cell.angle_beta   90.00
_cell.angle_gamma   90.00
#
_symmetry.space_group_name_H-M   'P 1'
#
loop_
_entity.id
_entity.type
_entity.pdbx_description
1 polymer ?
#
loop_
_entity_poly.entity_id
_entity_poly.type
_entity_poly.pdbx_seq_one_letter_code
_entity_poly.pdbx_strand_id
1 'polypeptide(L)'
;MEISSLIRMFIVRVASFFYLQNRSKAIFYHDIHSLKQYTFDSTPIEKFKKHIEIIRSNGYEIVKEITKPFGQVEISFDDGYLGIYDNIEVIKELNIPIQLFVVSSFLNKD
;
A
#
# COMPACT_ATOMS: atom_id res chain seq x y z
N MET A 1 10.34 8.15 23.95
CA MET A 1 9.05 7.64 23.62
C MET A 1 8.98 6.14 23.78
N GLU A 2 7.94 5.70 24.36
CA GLU A 2 7.73 4.29 24.63
C GLU A 2 7.43 3.51 23.35
N ILE A 3 8.11 2.38 23.15
CA ILE A 3 7.81 1.49 22.05
C ILE A 3 6.36 1.02 22.14
N SER A 4 5.87 0.80 23.36
CA SER A 4 4.48 0.40 23.60
C SER A 4 3.48 1.44 23.09
N SER A 5 3.80 2.74 23.15
CA SER A 5 2.95 3.80 22.61
C SER A 5 2.85 3.71 21.09
N LEU A 6 3.97 3.43 20.41
CA LEU A 6 3.98 3.29 18.96
C LEU A 6 3.18 2.06 18.53
N ILE A 7 3.35 0.95 19.23
CA ILE A 7 2.60 -0.27 18.96
C ILE A 7 1.11 -0.03 19.16
N ARG A 8 0.76 0.66 20.24
CA ARG A 8 -0.63 0.97 20.55
C ARG A 8 -1.27 1.83 19.47
N MET A 9 -0.56 2.86 18.99
CA MET A 9 -1.03 3.69 17.89
C MET A 9 -1.24 2.88 16.62
N PHE A 10 -0.31 1.98 16.32
CA PHE A 10 -0.42 1.11 15.14
C PHE A 10 -1.65 0.21 15.25
N ILE A 11 -1.85 -0.42 16.40
CA ILE A 11 -3.00 -1.30 16.64
C ILE A 11 -4.32 -0.55 16.50
N VAL A 12 -4.40 0.66 17.05
CA VAL A 12 -5.61 1.48 16.95
C VAL A 12 -5.93 1.80 15.49
N ARG A 13 -4.92 2.16 14.70
CA ARG A 13 -5.11 2.45 13.28
C ARG A 13 -5.60 1.23 12.50
N VAL A 14 -5.01 0.08 12.76
CA VAL A 14 -5.41 -1.17 12.10
C VAL A 14 -6.83 -1.54 12.52
N ALA A 15 -7.13 -1.47 13.81
CA ALA A 15 -8.45 -1.78 14.33
C ALA A 15 -9.51 -0.84 13.73
N SER A 16 -9.20 0.47 13.63
CA SER A 16 -10.12 1.43 13.01
C SER A 16 -10.37 1.10 11.55
N PHE A 17 -9.32 0.68 10.82
CA PHE A 17 -9.43 0.29 9.42
C PHE A 17 -10.42 -0.86 9.22
N PHE A 18 -10.35 -1.89 10.05
CA PHE A 18 -11.19 -3.07 9.92
C PHE A 18 -12.53 -2.94 10.65
N TYR A 19 -12.62 -2.05 11.62
CA TYR A 19 -13.82 -1.85 12.41
C TYR A 19 -15.01 -1.36 11.59
N LEU A 20 -14.76 -0.77 10.43
CA LEU A 20 -15.80 -0.25 9.54
C LEU A 20 -16.48 -1.36 8.73
N GLN A 21 -16.72 -2.51 9.37
CA GLN A 21 -17.54 -3.60 8.84
C GLN A 21 -17.04 -4.17 7.52
N ASN A 22 -15.72 -4.27 7.37
CA ASN A 22 -15.08 -4.83 6.16
C ASN A 22 -15.42 -4.07 4.87
N ARG A 23 -15.76 -2.81 4.96
CA ARG A 23 -16.02 -2.00 3.79
C ARG A 23 -14.81 -1.97 2.88
N SER A 24 -15.07 -2.05 1.58
CA SER A 24 -14.01 -1.93 0.59
C SER A 24 -13.32 -0.58 0.69
N LYS A 25 -11.99 -0.56 0.52
CA LYS A 25 -11.18 0.64 0.75
C LYS A 25 -10.11 0.78 -0.31
N ALA A 26 -9.84 2.02 -0.66
CA ALA A 26 -8.70 2.36 -1.50
C ALA A 26 -7.57 2.83 -0.59
N ILE A 27 -6.40 2.24 -0.75
CA ILE A 27 -5.21 2.59 0.02
C ILE A 27 -4.18 3.18 -0.93
N PHE A 28 -3.63 4.32 -0.55
CA PHE A 28 -2.66 5.05 -1.35
C PHE A 28 -1.29 5.03 -0.70
N TYR A 29 -0.27 4.75 -1.49
CA TYR A 29 1.11 4.90 -1.10
C TYR A 29 1.77 5.90 -2.04
N HIS A 30 2.72 6.66 -1.53
CA HIS A 30 3.52 7.53 -2.39
C HIS A 30 4.56 6.71 -3.14
N ASP A 31 5.28 5.86 -2.41
CA ASP A 31 6.36 5.07 -2.98
C ASP A 31 6.71 3.95 -2.01
N ILE A 32 7.52 3.00 -2.48
CA ILE A 32 8.12 1.97 -1.63
C ILE A 32 9.63 1.96 -1.89
N HIS A 33 10.39 1.48 -0.92
CA HIS A 33 11.83 1.40 -1.09
C HIS A 33 12.43 0.23 -0.31
N SER A 34 13.58 -0.24 -0.81
CA SER A 34 14.41 -1.18 -0.09
C SER A 34 15.77 -0.52 0.18
N LEU A 35 16.69 -0.59 -0.77
CA LEU A 35 18.02 -0.01 -0.60
C LEU A 35 18.08 1.48 -0.91
N LYS A 36 17.30 1.94 -1.87
CA LYS A 36 17.32 3.33 -2.28
C LYS A 36 15.94 3.96 -2.12
N GLN A 37 15.89 5.01 -1.34
CA GLN A 37 14.67 5.78 -1.11
C GLN A 37 14.67 7.01 -2.02
N TYR A 38 13.68 7.08 -2.90
CA TYR A 38 13.59 8.16 -3.89
C TYR A 38 12.81 9.37 -3.37
N THR A 39 11.88 9.15 -2.46
CA THR A 39 11.05 10.23 -1.92
C THR A 39 11.06 10.19 -0.40
N PHE A 40 10.81 11.33 0.19
CA PHE A 40 10.81 11.51 1.64
C PHE A 40 9.76 10.62 2.32
N ASP A 41 8.61 10.48 1.70
CA ASP A 41 7.45 9.78 2.27
C ASP A 41 7.28 8.36 1.75
N SER A 42 8.37 7.77 1.30
CA SER A 42 8.37 6.38 0.83
C SER A 42 8.22 5.41 1.99
N THR A 43 7.53 4.30 1.75
CA THR A 43 7.33 3.25 2.73
C THR A 43 8.35 2.14 2.54
N PRO A 44 9.04 1.69 3.60
CA PRO A 44 9.95 0.54 3.50
C PRO A 44 9.21 -0.70 3.01
N ILE A 45 9.87 -1.46 2.14
CA ILE A 45 9.26 -2.64 1.53
C ILE A 45 8.79 -3.66 2.58
N GLU A 46 9.53 -3.81 3.67
CA GLU A 46 9.15 -4.75 4.71
C GLU A 46 7.84 -4.34 5.40
N LYS A 47 7.66 -3.05 5.58
CA LYS A 47 6.42 -2.52 6.14
C LYS A 47 5.25 -2.71 5.18
N PHE A 48 5.49 -2.50 3.89
CA PHE A 48 4.49 -2.73 2.86
C PHE A 48 4.05 -4.19 2.86
N LYS A 49 4.99 -5.15 2.94
CA LYS A 49 4.67 -6.57 3.02
C LYS A 49 3.78 -6.89 4.21
N LYS A 50 4.08 -6.29 5.36
CA LYS A 50 3.26 -6.49 6.56
C LYS A 50 1.85 -5.96 6.39
N HIS A 51 1.70 -4.83 5.73
CA HIS A 51 0.38 -4.29 5.44
C HIS A 51 -0.42 -5.26 4.57
N ILE A 52 0.22 -5.86 3.58
CA ILE A 52 -0.43 -6.84 2.71
C ILE A 52 -0.88 -8.06 3.51
N GLU A 53 -0.02 -8.56 4.40
CA GLU A 53 -0.37 -9.68 5.27
C GLU A 53 -1.59 -9.37 6.15
N ILE A 54 -1.62 -8.19 6.75
CA ILE A 54 -2.72 -7.76 7.60
C ILE A 54 -4.02 -7.69 6.79
N ILE A 55 -3.97 -7.12 5.61
CA ILE A 55 -5.12 -7.00 4.73
C ILE A 55 -5.69 -8.38 4.40
N ARG A 56 -4.82 -9.30 3.99
CA ARG A 56 -5.24 -10.66 3.62
C ARG A 56 -5.73 -11.47 4.81
N SER A 57 -5.05 -11.36 5.95
CA SER A 57 -5.44 -12.13 7.13
C SER A 57 -6.77 -11.70 7.71
N ASN A 58 -7.24 -10.52 7.37
CA ASN A 58 -8.55 -10.02 7.78
C ASN A 58 -9.62 -10.28 6.72
N GLY A 59 -9.33 -11.10 5.72
CA GLY A 59 -10.31 -11.57 4.77
C GLY A 59 -10.57 -10.65 3.59
N TYR A 60 -9.77 -9.61 3.42
CA TYR A 60 -9.92 -8.73 2.26
C TYR A 60 -9.28 -9.34 1.03
N GLU A 61 -9.94 -9.13 -0.10
CA GLU A 61 -9.39 -9.45 -1.40
C GLU A 61 -8.73 -8.18 -1.97
N ILE A 62 -7.48 -8.29 -2.41
CA ILE A 62 -6.81 -7.16 -3.05
C ILE A 62 -7.14 -7.20 -4.53
N VAL A 63 -7.76 -6.14 -5.02
CA VAL A 63 -8.30 -6.09 -6.37
C VAL A 63 -7.72 -4.91 -7.13
N LYS A 64 -7.76 -5.00 -8.45
CA LYS A 64 -7.32 -3.91 -9.32
C LYS A 64 -8.26 -2.73 -9.22
N GLU A 65 -9.55 -3.01 -9.11
CA GLU A 65 -10.60 -1.99 -9.02
C GLU A 65 -11.70 -2.52 -8.12
N ILE A 66 -12.16 -1.69 -7.20
CA ILE A 66 -13.24 -2.06 -6.30
C ILE A 66 -14.54 -2.17 -7.08
N THR A 67 -15.19 -3.33 -6.96
CA THR A 67 -16.46 -3.60 -7.62
C THR A 67 -17.57 -3.95 -6.65
N LYS A 68 -17.24 -4.10 -5.37
CA LYS A 68 -18.19 -4.49 -4.33
C LYS A 68 -18.05 -3.54 -3.14
N PRO A 69 -19.12 -3.29 -2.39
CA PRO A 69 -19.06 -2.37 -1.25
C PRO A 69 -18.30 -2.93 -0.05
N PHE A 70 -18.09 -4.24 0.02
CA PHE A 70 -17.43 -4.89 1.15
C PHE A 70 -16.38 -5.89 0.70
N GLY A 71 -15.31 -6.02 1.48
CA GLY A 71 -14.37 -7.11 1.36
C GLY A 71 -13.25 -6.90 0.33
N GLN A 72 -13.15 -5.74 -0.27
CA GLN A 72 -12.13 -5.49 -1.29
C GLN A 72 -11.21 -4.34 -0.90
N VAL A 73 -9.95 -4.44 -1.29
CA VAL A 73 -8.96 -3.37 -1.11
C VAL A 73 -8.27 -3.12 -2.45
N GLU A 74 -8.19 -1.86 -2.80
CA GLU A 74 -7.51 -1.40 -3.99
C GLU A 74 -6.25 -0.65 -3.57
N ILE A 75 -5.10 -0.99 -4.14
CA ILE A 75 -3.82 -0.39 -3.77
C ILE A 75 -3.27 0.41 -4.94
N SER A 76 -2.92 1.65 -4.67
CA SER A 76 -2.36 2.53 -5.68
C SER A 76 -1.12 3.26 -5.16
N PHE A 77 -0.29 3.68 -6.10
CA PHE A 77 0.93 4.43 -5.81
C PHE A 77 0.90 5.74 -6.60
N ASP A 78 1.16 6.82 -5.88
CA ASP A 78 1.35 8.14 -6.48
C ASP A 78 2.84 8.36 -6.60
N ASP A 79 3.33 8.66 -7.80
CA ASP A 79 4.75 8.95 -8.03
C ASP A 79 5.71 7.81 -7.63
N GLY A 80 5.20 6.62 -7.38
CA GLY A 80 5.98 5.48 -6.91
C GLY A 80 6.73 4.73 -8.01
N TYR A 81 6.88 5.33 -9.15
CA TYR A 81 7.39 4.68 -10.36
C TYR A 81 8.76 4.00 -10.16
N LEU A 82 9.75 4.75 -9.64
CA LEU A 82 11.11 4.20 -9.49
C LEU A 82 11.18 3.15 -8.38
N GLY A 83 10.51 3.40 -7.27
CA GLY A 83 10.48 2.44 -6.18
C GLY A 83 9.80 1.14 -6.56
N ILE A 84 8.70 1.22 -7.30
CA ILE A 84 8.00 0.05 -7.83
C ILE A 84 8.92 -0.70 -8.79
N TYR A 85 9.60 0.00 -9.68
CA TYR A 85 10.52 -0.62 -10.64
C TYR A 85 11.63 -1.39 -9.92
N ASP A 86 12.25 -0.76 -8.92
CA ASP A 86 13.33 -1.38 -8.15
C ASP A 86 12.86 -2.60 -7.36
N ASN A 87 11.58 -2.65 -7.00
CA ASN A 87 11.02 -3.70 -6.16
C ASN A 87 10.00 -4.56 -6.89
N ILE A 88 10.05 -4.58 -8.21
CA ILE A 88 9.03 -5.25 -9.02
C ILE A 88 8.94 -6.75 -8.74
N GLU A 89 10.07 -7.39 -8.45
CA GLU A 89 10.05 -8.81 -8.14
C GLU A 89 9.29 -9.12 -6.86
N VAL A 90 9.44 -8.27 -5.85
CA VAL A 90 8.71 -8.41 -4.60
C VAL A 90 7.21 -8.23 -4.84
N ILE A 91 6.84 -7.25 -5.64
CA ILE A 91 5.43 -7.01 -5.98
C ILE A 91 4.84 -8.23 -6.68
N LYS A 92 5.58 -8.83 -7.61
CA LYS A 92 5.16 -10.05 -8.30
C LYS A 92 5.01 -11.23 -7.35
N GLU A 93 5.95 -11.38 -6.41
CA GLU A 93 5.90 -12.45 -5.42
C GLU A 93 4.68 -12.33 -4.51
N LEU A 94 4.30 -11.10 -4.16
CA LEU A 94 3.12 -10.86 -3.34
C LEU A 94 1.84 -11.17 -4.09
N ASN A 95 1.89 -11.27 -5.41
CA ASN A 95 0.76 -11.58 -6.27
C ASN A 95 -0.43 -10.66 -6.03
N ILE A 96 -0.16 -9.35 -6.06
CA ILE A 96 -1.18 -8.34 -5.86
C ILE A 96 -1.29 -7.44 -7.08
N PRO A 97 -2.51 -7.05 -7.46
CA PRO A 97 -2.67 -6.00 -8.44
C PRO A 97 -2.45 -4.64 -7.80
N ILE A 98 -1.79 -3.75 -8.51
CA ILE A 98 -1.59 -2.37 -8.06
C ILE A 98 -1.90 -1.42 -9.20
N GLN A 99 -2.21 -0.17 -8.85
CA GLN A 99 -2.37 0.90 -9.81
C GLN A 99 -1.26 1.93 -9.61
N LEU A 100 -0.73 2.43 -10.70
CA LEU A 100 0.26 3.50 -10.69
C LEU A 100 -0.35 4.74 -11.29
N PHE A 101 -0.32 5.83 -10.54
CA PHE A 101 -0.73 7.13 -11.04
C PHE A 101 0.51 7.91 -11.43
N VAL A 102 0.63 8.22 -12.71
CA VAL A 102 1.76 8.96 -13.26
C VAL A 102 1.32 10.38 -13.54
N VAL A 103 2.15 11.34 -13.13
CA VAL A 103 1.88 12.74 -13.39
C VAL A 103 1.90 12.98 -14.90
N SER A 104 0.83 13.51 -15.45
CA SER A 104 0.68 13.67 -16.89
C SER A 104 1.75 14.55 -17.52
N SER A 105 2.34 15.46 -16.75
CA SER A 105 3.43 16.29 -17.22
C SER A 105 4.67 15.49 -17.61
N PHE A 106 4.87 14.33 -17.02
CA PHE A 106 5.96 13.43 -17.42
C PHE A 106 5.70 12.80 -18.78
N LEU A 107 4.44 12.50 -19.07
CA LEU A 107 4.07 11.86 -20.32
C LEU A 107 4.19 12.80 -21.52
N ASN A 108 4.10 14.09 -21.27
CA ASN A 108 4.14 15.13 -22.31
C ASN A 108 5.51 15.79 -22.47
N LYS A 109 6.52 15.29 -21.78
CA LYS A 109 7.89 15.76 -21.93
C LYS A 109 8.58 15.03 -23.05
N ASP A 110 8.99 15.76 -24.01
CA ASP A 110 9.78 15.22 -25.11
C ASP A 110 11.26 15.58 -24.93
#